data_9e32a878500bb02dce2fc2a014276e6f
#
_entry.id   9e32a878500bb02dce2fc2a014276e6f
#
_cell.length_a   1.000
_cell.length_b   1.000
_cell.length_c   1.000
_cell.angle_alpha   90.00
_cell.angle_beta   90.00
_cell.angle_gamma   90.00
#
_symmetry.space_group_name_H-M   'P 1'
#
loop_
_entity.id
_entity.type
_entity.pdbx_description
1 polymer ?
#
loop_
_entity_poly.entity_id
_entity_poly.type
_entity_poly.pdbx_seq_one_letter_code
_entity_poly.pdbx_strand_id
1 'polypeptide(L)'
;MSVTLDHTVPHIALGGNIVPVNGSSVDRGKIETHGLGRKPLVRFQTLEYLRAFTTGRIGWSRIKSLLIISGAFGMFERKTLTEAGGYLTSSSKLKKDTVGEDMELVVRLSKQALEQKRKFIVSYVHHANCYTELPSDFKTLLKQRNRWHRGLLDILSYHRKMVFNYKYKQPGMIGFPYFFIFEMMGPFIEVIGYLALFAGFILGLLNVGIFLLLLSVTVGLGMMISLFSLYIAEKDMKFYSTKETLLLILIAIIENFGYRQLISMHRVVSTFSALRDSGSWGAQKRQGFKKA
;
A
#
# COMPACT_ATOMS: atom_id res chain seq x y z
N MET A 1 16.37 13.91 -5.34
CA MET A 1 15.41 15.04 -5.13
C MET A 1 15.16 15.15 -3.64
N SER A 2 15.86 16.06 -2.93
CA SER A 2 15.74 16.23 -1.47
C SER A 2 14.34 16.73 -1.14
N VAL A 3 13.64 16.01 -0.27
CA VAL A 3 12.46 16.55 0.41
C VAL A 3 13.00 17.53 1.44
N THR A 4 13.05 18.81 1.12
CA THR A 4 13.25 19.85 2.11
C THR A 4 12.04 19.80 3.06
N LEU A 5 12.26 19.38 4.29
CA LEU A 5 11.26 19.46 5.33
C LEU A 5 10.93 20.94 5.52
N ASP A 6 9.68 21.32 5.32
CA ASP A 6 9.23 22.68 5.61
C ASP A 6 9.17 22.86 7.12
N HIS A 7 10.21 23.47 7.67
CA HIS A 7 10.32 23.73 9.11
C HIS A 7 9.32 24.78 9.63
N THR A 8 8.58 25.45 8.73
CA THR A 8 7.59 26.48 9.13
C THR A 8 6.26 25.88 9.56
N VAL A 9 6.01 24.61 9.20
CA VAL A 9 4.76 23.89 9.53
C VAL A 9 5.10 22.62 10.30
N PRO A 10 4.43 22.34 11.44
CA PRO A 10 4.75 21.17 12.25
C PRO A 10 4.42 19.87 11.49
N HIS A 11 5.37 18.93 11.53
CA HIS A 11 5.20 17.57 11.00
C HIS A 11 4.60 16.70 12.11
N ILE A 12 3.33 16.31 11.96
CA ILE A 12 2.65 15.45 12.95
C ILE A 12 2.96 13.97 12.79
N ALA A 13 3.34 13.56 11.55
CA ALA A 13 3.78 12.20 11.25
C ALA A 13 4.78 12.20 10.09
N LEU A 14 5.77 11.32 10.18
CA LEU A 14 6.80 11.07 9.16
C LEU A 14 6.86 9.57 8.89
N GLY A 15 6.73 9.16 7.64
CA GLY A 15 6.91 7.77 7.21
C GLY A 15 8.20 7.62 6.41
N GLY A 16 8.89 6.48 6.57
CA GLY A 16 10.06 6.12 5.77
C GLY A 16 9.76 5.04 4.74
N ASN A 17 10.74 4.77 3.92
CA ASN A 17 10.69 3.79 2.84
C ASN A 17 10.83 2.37 3.37
N ILE A 18 10.03 1.45 2.85
CA ILE A 18 10.10 0.03 3.19
C ILE A 18 10.69 -0.72 2.01
N VAL A 19 11.87 -1.29 2.24
CA VAL A 19 12.64 -1.98 1.21
C VAL A 19 12.64 -3.49 1.45
N PRO A 20 12.21 -4.29 0.46
CA PRO A 20 12.32 -5.74 0.53
C PRO A 20 13.78 -6.20 0.54
N VAL A 21 14.11 -7.17 1.39
CA VAL A 21 15.47 -7.72 1.49
C VAL A 21 15.56 -9.21 1.17
N ASN A 22 14.49 -9.80 0.68
CA ASN A 22 14.54 -11.19 0.21
C ASN A 22 15.54 -11.32 -0.94
N GLY A 23 16.60 -12.09 -0.75
CA GLY A 23 17.69 -12.25 -1.72
C GLY A 23 18.93 -11.41 -1.42
N SER A 24 18.84 -10.49 -0.46
CA SER A 24 19.99 -9.74 0.03
C SER A 24 20.81 -10.54 1.04
N SER A 25 22.11 -10.24 1.15
CA SER A 25 22.95 -10.74 2.24
C SER A 25 22.99 -9.75 3.39
N VAL A 26 22.90 -10.25 4.62
CA VAL A 26 22.90 -9.44 5.83
C VAL A 26 23.92 -10.03 6.81
N ASP A 27 24.90 -9.23 7.22
CA ASP A 27 25.83 -9.56 8.30
C ASP A 27 25.67 -8.56 9.45
N ARG A 28 25.57 -9.08 10.69
CA ARG A 28 25.45 -8.32 11.94
C ARG A 28 24.44 -7.16 11.86
N GLY A 29 23.32 -7.37 11.16
CA GLY A 29 22.26 -6.36 10.99
C GLY A 29 22.55 -5.29 9.93
N LYS A 30 23.65 -5.39 9.20
CA LYS A 30 23.95 -4.53 8.04
C LYS A 30 23.72 -5.31 6.74
N ILE A 31 23.17 -4.64 5.74
CA ILE A 31 23.04 -5.21 4.41
C ILE A 31 24.38 -5.05 3.70
N GLU A 32 25.00 -6.17 3.35
CA GLU A 32 26.22 -6.18 2.57
C GLU A 32 25.95 -6.08 1.08
N THR A 33 24.98 -6.84 0.59
CA THR A 33 24.57 -6.79 -0.81
C THR A 33 23.05 -6.78 -0.90
N HIS A 34 22.51 -5.86 -1.71
CA HIS A 34 21.10 -5.92 -2.09
C HIS A 34 20.90 -6.95 -3.19
N GLY A 35 19.80 -7.68 -3.15
CA GLY A 35 19.46 -8.66 -4.16
C GLY A 35 17.98 -8.90 -4.27
N LEU A 36 17.55 -9.35 -5.44
CA LEU A 36 16.16 -9.68 -5.72
C LEU A 36 15.85 -11.12 -5.28
N GLY A 37 14.74 -11.31 -4.58
CA GLY A 37 14.30 -12.64 -4.16
C GLY A 37 14.11 -13.60 -5.35
N ARG A 38 14.49 -14.88 -5.17
CA ARG A 38 14.43 -15.86 -6.25
C ARG A 38 13.01 -16.33 -6.59
N LYS A 39 12.09 -16.34 -5.60
CA LYS A 39 10.71 -16.82 -5.80
C LYS A 39 9.89 -15.81 -6.60
N PRO A 40 9.11 -16.23 -7.61
CA PRO A 40 8.26 -15.33 -8.39
C PRO A 40 7.31 -14.49 -7.53
N LEU A 41 6.72 -15.13 -6.50
CA LEU A 41 5.82 -14.47 -5.55
C LEU A 41 6.47 -13.27 -4.83
N VAL A 42 7.75 -13.40 -4.47
CA VAL A 42 8.53 -12.30 -3.86
C VAL A 42 8.78 -11.19 -4.87
N ARG A 43 9.08 -11.53 -6.12
CA ARG A 43 9.33 -10.56 -7.20
C ARG A 43 8.10 -9.71 -7.51
N PHE A 44 6.92 -10.31 -7.58
CA PHE A 44 5.66 -9.57 -7.71
C PHE A 44 5.47 -8.57 -6.58
N GLN A 45 5.66 -9.02 -5.34
CA GLN A 45 5.54 -8.15 -4.17
C GLN A 45 6.62 -7.06 -4.14
N THR A 46 7.85 -7.35 -4.58
CA THR A 46 8.91 -6.34 -4.69
C THR A 46 8.46 -5.20 -5.60
N LEU A 47 7.88 -5.50 -6.74
CA LEU A 47 7.36 -4.48 -7.67
C LEU A 47 6.18 -3.69 -7.06
N GLU A 48 5.28 -4.36 -6.33
CA GLU A 48 4.20 -3.68 -5.57
C GLU A 48 4.76 -2.71 -4.53
N TYR A 49 5.81 -3.10 -3.80
CA TYR A 49 6.46 -2.24 -2.81
C TYR A 49 7.13 -1.04 -3.46
N LEU A 50 7.81 -1.23 -4.58
CA LEU A 50 8.38 -0.11 -5.34
C LEU A 50 7.28 0.89 -5.77
N ARG A 51 6.16 0.42 -6.30
CA ARG A 51 5.02 1.29 -6.64
C ARG A 51 4.46 2.02 -5.43
N ALA A 52 4.24 1.30 -4.34
CA ALA A 52 3.62 1.85 -3.14
C ALA A 52 4.52 2.87 -2.45
N PHE A 53 5.79 2.54 -2.25
CA PHE A 53 6.69 3.34 -1.43
C PHE A 53 7.50 4.36 -2.24
N THR A 54 8.01 4.00 -3.42
CA THR A 54 8.84 4.92 -4.20
C THR A 54 8.01 5.96 -4.95
N THR A 55 6.83 5.61 -5.47
CA THR A 55 5.99 6.52 -6.25
C THR A 55 4.76 6.96 -5.48
N GLY A 56 4.00 6.00 -4.95
CA GLY A 56 2.72 6.28 -4.29
C GLY A 56 2.87 7.17 -3.07
N ARG A 57 3.71 6.82 -2.11
CA ARG A 57 3.89 7.60 -0.87
C ARG A 57 4.45 9.00 -1.12
N ILE A 58 5.39 9.13 -2.06
CA ILE A 58 5.94 10.43 -2.45
C ILE A 58 4.82 11.31 -3.05
N GLY A 59 4.04 10.76 -3.97
CA GLY A 59 2.91 11.46 -4.60
C GLY A 59 1.88 11.92 -3.57
N TRP A 60 1.42 11.01 -2.71
CA TRP A 60 0.45 11.32 -1.65
C TRP A 60 0.95 12.37 -0.66
N SER A 61 2.23 12.33 -0.29
CA SER A 61 2.85 13.33 0.56
C SER A 61 2.84 14.71 -0.09
N ARG A 62 3.19 14.81 -1.38
CA ARG A 62 3.22 16.07 -2.13
C ARG A 62 1.86 16.75 -2.26
N ILE A 63 0.81 15.98 -2.50
CA ILE A 63 -0.56 16.51 -2.56
C ILE A 63 -1.22 16.66 -1.19
N LYS A 64 -0.46 16.49 -0.09
CA LYS A 64 -0.92 16.61 1.30
C LYS A 64 -2.08 15.67 1.63
N SER A 65 -2.10 14.50 1.01
CA SER A 65 -3.12 13.45 1.16
C SER A 65 -2.54 12.10 1.61
N LEU A 66 -1.37 12.12 2.26
CA LEU A 66 -0.76 10.90 2.80
C LEU A 66 -1.56 10.42 4.02
N LEU A 67 -2.36 9.38 3.84
CA LEU A 67 -3.24 8.82 4.87
C LEU A 67 -2.65 7.60 5.58
N ILE A 68 -1.53 7.07 5.05
CA ILE A 68 -0.90 5.89 5.62
C ILE A 68 0.63 6.02 5.55
N ILE A 69 1.27 5.84 6.69
CA ILE A 69 2.69 5.54 6.82
C ILE A 69 2.82 4.10 7.30
N SER A 70 3.95 3.45 7.04
CA SER A 70 4.10 2.05 7.47
C SER A 70 4.25 1.97 8.99
N GLY A 71 3.51 1.05 9.61
CA GLY A 71 3.66 0.74 11.03
C GLY A 71 5.06 0.22 11.41
N ALA A 72 5.82 -0.30 10.43
CA ALA A 72 7.19 -0.75 10.63
C ALA A 72 8.18 0.42 10.74
N PHE A 73 7.89 1.58 10.15
CA PHE A 73 8.82 2.71 10.11
C PHE A 73 8.09 4.04 10.01
N GLY A 74 7.64 4.55 11.14
CA GLY A 74 6.96 5.82 11.28
C GLY A 74 7.37 6.56 12.53
N MET A 75 7.39 7.89 12.46
CA MET A 75 7.59 8.79 13.59
C MET A 75 6.38 9.70 13.74
N PHE A 76 5.99 9.98 14.98
CA PHE A 76 4.86 10.84 15.32
C PHE A 76 5.28 11.92 16.31
N GLU A 77 4.71 13.10 16.14
CA GLU A 77 4.86 14.16 17.13
C GLU A 77 4.22 13.73 18.44
N ARG A 78 5.02 13.65 19.51
CA ARG A 78 4.57 13.16 20.82
C ARG A 78 3.35 13.91 21.35
N LYS A 79 3.33 15.25 21.24
CA LYS A 79 2.23 16.08 21.73
C LYS A 79 0.93 15.73 21.04
N THR A 80 0.91 15.75 19.71
CA THR A 80 -0.27 15.41 18.88
C THR A 80 -0.73 13.97 19.13
N LEU A 81 0.21 13.03 19.25
CA LEU A 81 -0.09 11.63 19.55
C LEU A 81 -0.79 11.47 20.91
N THR A 82 -0.27 12.16 21.94
CA THR A 82 -0.84 12.11 23.30
C THR A 82 -2.23 12.76 23.34
N GLU A 83 -2.41 13.92 22.71
CA GLU A 83 -3.70 14.62 22.59
C GLU A 83 -4.76 13.75 21.88
N ALA A 84 -4.35 12.94 20.93
CA ALA A 84 -5.22 12.03 20.21
C ALA A 84 -5.52 10.70 20.96
N GLY A 85 -4.89 10.48 22.13
CA GLY A 85 -5.07 9.28 22.94
C GLY A 85 -4.28 8.05 22.51
N GLY A 86 -3.22 8.21 21.70
CA GLY A 86 -2.34 7.12 21.27
C GLY A 86 -2.97 6.19 20.24
N TYR A 87 -2.48 4.96 20.14
CA TYR A 87 -3.09 3.93 19.29
C TYR A 87 -4.44 3.46 19.81
N LEU A 88 -5.35 3.12 18.90
CA LEU A 88 -6.62 2.50 19.29
C LEU A 88 -6.38 1.08 19.81
N THR A 89 -6.95 0.80 20.97
CA THR A 89 -6.97 -0.51 21.57
C THR A 89 -8.36 -0.76 22.14
N SER A 90 -8.70 -2.00 22.44
CA SER A 90 -9.97 -2.37 23.10
C SER A 90 -10.17 -1.63 24.43
N SER A 91 -9.09 -1.25 25.10
CA SER A 91 -9.07 -0.44 26.32
C SER A 91 -9.05 1.07 26.09
N SER A 92 -8.93 1.55 24.84
CA SER A 92 -8.92 2.98 24.49
C SER A 92 -10.29 3.61 24.73
N LYS A 93 -10.32 4.96 24.95
CA LYS A 93 -11.58 5.71 25.11
C LYS A 93 -12.57 5.48 23.97
N LEU A 94 -12.11 5.18 22.76
CA LEU A 94 -12.95 4.92 21.60
C LEU A 94 -13.44 3.48 21.53
N LYS A 95 -12.95 2.58 22.40
CA LYS A 95 -13.32 1.15 22.46
C LYS A 95 -13.37 0.47 21.08
N LYS A 96 -12.49 0.89 20.20
CA LYS A 96 -12.34 0.38 18.83
C LYS A 96 -10.97 -0.24 18.69
N ASP A 97 -10.91 -1.39 18.07
CA ASP A 97 -9.68 -2.06 17.69
C ASP A 97 -9.64 -2.20 16.18
N THR A 98 -8.47 -2.15 15.59
CA THR A 98 -8.28 -2.35 14.16
C THR A 98 -6.91 -2.94 13.88
N VAL A 99 -6.84 -3.76 12.85
CA VAL A 99 -5.58 -4.32 12.34
C VAL A 99 -4.87 -3.39 11.36
N GLY A 100 -5.39 -2.18 11.15
CA GLY A 100 -4.83 -1.10 10.33
C GLY A 100 -4.42 0.11 11.18
N GLU A 101 -3.83 -0.14 12.34
CA GLU A 101 -3.46 0.85 13.35
C GLU A 101 -2.59 1.98 12.82
N ASP A 102 -1.74 1.70 11.84
CA ASP A 102 -0.83 2.66 11.20
C ASP A 102 -1.58 3.69 10.34
N MET A 103 -2.53 3.24 9.54
CA MET A 103 -3.38 4.13 8.75
C MET A 103 -4.38 4.87 9.65
N GLU A 104 -5.00 4.18 10.60
CA GLU A 104 -5.98 4.76 11.51
C GLU A 104 -5.40 5.96 12.26
N LEU A 105 -4.22 5.78 12.82
CA LEU A 105 -3.56 6.83 13.59
C LEU A 105 -3.29 8.07 12.72
N VAL A 106 -2.72 7.91 11.53
CA VAL A 106 -2.43 9.04 10.62
C VAL A 106 -3.73 9.77 10.23
N VAL A 107 -4.77 9.04 9.92
CA VAL A 107 -6.09 9.60 9.57
C VAL A 107 -6.69 10.37 10.72
N ARG A 108 -6.67 9.81 11.93
CA ARG A 108 -7.24 10.42 13.13
C ARG A 108 -6.48 11.69 13.53
N LEU A 109 -5.13 11.65 13.50
CA LEU A 109 -4.31 12.84 13.76
C LEU A 109 -4.58 13.96 12.74
N SER A 110 -4.64 13.62 11.46
CA SER A 110 -4.95 14.56 10.38
C SER A 110 -6.35 15.16 10.54
N LYS A 111 -7.34 14.32 10.85
CA LYS A 111 -8.73 14.74 11.10
C LYS A 111 -8.81 15.73 12.28
N GLN A 112 -8.19 15.38 13.41
CA GLN A 112 -8.20 16.21 14.60
C GLN A 112 -7.52 17.56 14.35
N ALA A 113 -6.36 17.58 13.68
CA ALA A 113 -5.67 18.82 13.34
C ALA A 113 -6.53 19.72 12.43
N LEU A 114 -7.23 19.14 11.45
CA LEU A 114 -8.15 19.89 10.57
C LEU A 114 -9.38 20.43 11.33
N GLU A 115 -9.95 19.66 12.24
CA GLU A 115 -11.06 20.09 13.08
C GLU A 115 -10.67 21.25 14.01
N GLN A 116 -9.43 21.24 14.50
CA GLN A 116 -8.84 22.30 15.30
C GLN A 116 -8.27 23.47 14.48
N LYS A 117 -8.40 23.43 13.14
CA LYS A 117 -7.85 24.44 12.20
C LYS A 117 -6.32 24.62 12.34
N ARG A 118 -5.61 23.61 12.83
CA ARG A 118 -4.14 23.64 12.96
C ARG A 118 -3.49 23.40 11.60
N LYS A 119 -2.38 24.10 11.35
CA LYS A 119 -1.50 23.77 10.21
C LYS A 119 -0.67 22.54 10.58
N PHE A 120 -0.54 21.58 9.68
CA PHE A 120 0.24 20.37 9.87
C PHE A 120 0.66 19.78 8.53
N ILE A 121 1.66 18.90 8.58
CA ILE A 121 2.11 18.09 7.44
C ILE A 121 2.25 16.63 7.91
N VAL A 122 1.82 15.71 7.06
CA VAL A 122 2.21 14.29 7.10
C VAL A 122 3.15 14.08 5.93
N SER A 123 4.40 13.73 6.21
CA SER A 123 5.46 13.63 5.19
C SER A 123 5.97 12.22 5.01
N TYR A 124 6.54 11.98 3.84
CA TYR A 124 7.24 10.75 3.50
C TYR A 124 8.70 11.05 3.15
N VAL A 125 9.62 10.36 3.82
CA VAL A 125 11.08 10.51 3.67
C VAL A 125 11.61 9.28 2.93
N HIS A 126 11.80 9.39 1.63
CA HIS A 126 12.11 8.24 0.77
C HIS A 126 13.54 7.71 0.91
N HIS A 127 14.48 8.50 1.42
CA HIS A 127 15.85 8.05 1.69
C HIS A 127 16.02 7.37 3.07
N ALA A 128 15.03 7.46 3.94
CA ALA A 128 15.04 6.75 5.20
C ALA A 128 14.50 5.33 4.97
N ASN A 129 15.39 4.34 4.94
CA ASN A 129 15.04 2.97 4.59
C ASN A 129 14.84 2.09 5.81
N CYS A 130 13.75 1.34 5.83
CA CYS A 130 13.52 0.22 6.72
C CYS A 130 13.42 -1.07 5.89
N TYR A 131 14.10 -2.09 6.32
CA TYR A 131 14.24 -3.33 5.58
C TYR A 131 13.30 -4.40 6.12
N THR A 132 12.60 -5.08 5.22
CA THR A 132 11.60 -6.09 5.59
C THR A 132 11.68 -7.32 4.71
N GLU A 133 11.29 -8.47 5.27
CA GLU A 133 11.14 -9.71 4.54
C GLU A 133 9.69 -9.84 4.04
N LEU A 134 9.53 -10.07 2.73
CA LEU A 134 8.25 -10.33 2.09
C LEU A 134 7.84 -11.80 2.25
N PRO A 135 6.54 -12.09 2.38
CA PRO A 135 6.02 -13.45 2.34
C PRO A 135 6.49 -14.23 1.11
N SER A 136 7.08 -15.38 1.36
CA SER A 136 7.62 -16.25 0.30
C SER A 136 6.72 -17.44 -0.05
N ASP A 137 5.58 -17.56 0.63
CA ASP A 137 4.52 -18.52 0.35
C ASP A 137 3.15 -17.82 0.21
N PHE A 138 2.29 -18.43 -0.58
CA PHE A 138 1.00 -17.85 -0.96
C PHE A 138 0.03 -17.74 0.24
N LYS A 139 0.04 -18.70 1.14
CA LYS A 139 -0.83 -18.72 2.33
C LYS A 139 -0.52 -17.54 3.26
N THR A 140 0.76 -17.26 3.49
CA THR A 140 1.20 -16.12 4.32
C THR A 140 0.87 -14.79 3.64
N LEU A 141 1.08 -14.71 2.31
CA LEU A 141 0.69 -13.53 1.52
C LEU A 141 -0.82 -13.23 1.65
N LEU A 142 -1.67 -14.21 1.42
CA LEU A 142 -3.12 -14.02 1.48
C LEU A 142 -3.59 -13.61 2.88
N LYS A 143 -2.99 -14.18 3.95
CA LYS A 143 -3.27 -13.74 5.32
C LYS A 143 -2.87 -12.29 5.54
N GLN A 144 -1.73 -11.85 5.03
CA GLN A 144 -1.29 -10.46 5.11
C GLN A 144 -2.25 -9.53 4.36
N ARG A 145 -2.66 -9.90 3.14
CA ARG A 145 -3.60 -9.10 2.31
C ARG A 145 -4.99 -9.01 2.94
N ASN A 146 -5.48 -10.10 3.52
CA ASN A 146 -6.74 -10.10 4.27
C ASN A 146 -6.68 -9.09 5.42
N ARG A 147 -5.61 -9.12 6.23
CA ARG A 147 -5.42 -8.18 7.33
C ARG A 147 -5.41 -6.72 6.84
N TRP A 148 -4.65 -6.41 5.80
CA TRP A 148 -4.58 -5.06 5.24
C TRP A 148 -5.94 -4.57 4.72
N HIS A 149 -6.66 -5.46 4.03
CA HIS A 149 -7.98 -5.12 3.50
C HIS A 149 -9.01 -4.87 4.61
N ARG A 150 -8.97 -5.69 5.67
CA ARG A 150 -9.82 -5.49 6.86
C ARG A 150 -9.52 -4.16 7.55
N GLY A 151 -8.24 -3.86 7.78
CA GLY A 151 -7.83 -2.58 8.34
C GLY A 151 -8.34 -1.40 7.51
N LEU A 152 -8.27 -1.49 6.19
CA LEU A 152 -8.82 -0.47 5.30
C LEU A 152 -10.34 -0.29 5.49
N LEU A 153 -11.10 -1.39 5.55
CA LEU A 153 -12.56 -1.36 5.77
C LEU A 153 -12.91 -0.69 7.12
N ASP A 154 -12.19 -1.04 8.18
CA ASP A 154 -12.37 -0.44 9.49
C ASP A 154 -12.18 1.07 9.43
N ILE A 155 -11.08 1.53 8.83
CA ILE A 155 -10.73 2.94 8.79
C ILE A 155 -11.72 3.75 7.95
N LEU A 156 -12.10 3.22 6.79
CA LEU A 156 -13.12 3.85 5.94
C LEU A 156 -14.48 3.96 6.66
N SER A 157 -14.84 2.93 7.44
CA SER A 157 -16.06 2.94 8.28
C SER A 157 -15.95 3.95 9.44
N TYR A 158 -14.85 3.93 10.19
CA TYR A 158 -14.65 4.78 11.37
C TYR A 158 -14.60 6.27 11.01
N HIS A 159 -14.02 6.58 9.86
CA HIS A 159 -13.84 7.94 9.40
C HIS A 159 -14.69 8.31 8.17
N ARG A 160 -15.80 7.59 7.93
CA ARG A 160 -16.70 7.77 6.77
C ARG A 160 -17.14 9.21 6.51
N LYS A 161 -17.25 10.04 7.57
CA LYS A 161 -17.60 11.46 7.47
C LYS A 161 -16.55 12.30 6.76
N MET A 162 -15.35 11.77 6.51
CA MET A 162 -14.30 12.45 5.77
C MET A 162 -14.46 12.34 4.25
N VAL A 163 -15.17 11.32 3.76
CA VAL A 163 -15.33 11.05 2.31
C VAL A 163 -16.08 12.22 1.66
N PHE A 164 -15.49 12.83 0.62
CA PHE A 164 -16.00 13.99 -0.13
C PHE A 164 -16.37 15.19 0.75
N ASN A 165 -15.69 15.37 1.88
CA ASN A 165 -16.00 16.43 2.80
C ASN A 165 -14.92 17.53 2.78
N TYR A 166 -15.28 18.72 2.29
CA TYR A 166 -14.40 19.90 2.17
C TYR A 166 -13.76 20.34 3.48
N LYS A 167 -14.41 20.08 4.62
CA LYS A 167 -13.86 20.38 5.95
C LYS A 167 -12.49 19.73 6.15
N TYR A 168 -12.26 18.56 5.53
CA TYR A 168 -11.02 17.79 5.66
C TYR A 168 -10.07 18.00 4.48
N LYS A 169 -10.25 19.06 3.68
CA LYS A 169 -9.35 19.47 2.59
C LYS A 169 -8.93 18.30 1.70
N GLN A 170 -7.65 18.24 1.28
CA GLN A 170 -7.12 17.18 0.42
C GLN A 170 -7.31 15.75 0.99
N PRO A 171 -7.03 15.45 2.27
CA PRO A 171 -7.36 14.17 2.86
C PRO A 171 -8.80 13.73 2.63
N GLY A 172 -9.78 14.64 2.82
CA GLY A 172 -11.20 14.33 2.64
C GLY A 172 -11.69 14.34 1.19
N MET A 173 -11.10 15.18 0.34
CA MET A 173 -11.55 15.35 -1.05
C MET A 173 -10.82 14.46 -2.05
N ILE A 174 -9.60 14.04 -1.74
CA ILE A 174 -8.76 13.26 -2.65
C ILE A 174 -8.39 11.91 -2.01
N GLY A 175 -7.76 11.93 -0.83
CA GLY A 175 -7.23 10.73 -0.20
C GLY A 175 -8.31 9.71 0.14
N PHE A 176 -9.31 10.09 0.92
CA PHE A 176 -10.40 9.19 1.32
C PHE A 176 -11.23 8.68 0.13
N PRO A 177 -11.68 9.52 -0.83
CA PRO A 177 -12.36 9.05 -2.03
C PRO A 177 -11.53 8.06 -2.85
N TYR A 178 -10.21 8.28 -2.97
CA TYR A 178 -9.33 7.34 -3.66
C TYR A 178 -9.32 5.97 -2.97
N PHE A 179 -9.10 5.91 -1.66
CA PHE A 179 -9.11 4.65 -0.93
C PHE A 179 -10.48 3.96 -0.97
N PHE A 180 -11.56 4.73 -0.94
CA PHE A 180 -12.91 4.19 -1.07
C PHE A 180 -13.18 3.62 -2.47
N ILE A 181 -12.94 4.39 -3.53
CA ILE A 181 -13.28 4.01 -4.91
C ILE A 181 -12.30 2.97 -5.45
N PHE A 182 -10.99 3.22 -5.34
CA PHE A 182 -9.99 2.38 -6.02
C PHE A 182 -9.50 1.24 -5.13
N GLU A 183 -9.30 1.48 -3.84
CA GLU A 183 -8.77 0.43 -2.97
C GLU A 183 -9.86 -0.48 -2.39
N MET A 184 -11.05 0.05 -2.06
CA MET A 184 -12.14 -0.76 -1.52
C MET A 184 -13.06 -1.29 -2.63
N MET A 185 -13.57 -0.41 -3.50
CA MET A 185 -14.52 -0.81 -4.57
C MET A 185 -13.82 -1.40 -5.80
N GLY A 186 -12.58 -1.00 -6.09
CA GLY A 186 -11.83 -1.45 -7.25
C GLY A 186 -11.83 -2.97 -7.45
N PRO A 187 -11.53 -3.81 -6.44
CA PRO A 187 -11.58 -5.26 -6.56
C PRO A 187 -12.95 -5.80 -6.97
N PHE A 188 -14.05 -5.20 -6.50
CA PHE A 188 -15.40 -5.60 -6.91
C PHE A 188 -15.68 -5.26 -8.37
N ILE A 189 -15.32 -4.04 -8.80
CA ILE A 189 -15.48 -3.61 -10.19
C ILE A 189 -14.67 -4.53 -11.11
N GLU A 190 -13.46 -4.87 -10.73
CA GLU A 190 -12.58 -5.76 -11.49
C GLU A 190 -13.17 -7.17 -11.61
N VAL A 191 -13.65 -7.77 -10.52
CA VAL A 191 -14.29 -9.11 -10.55
C VAL A 191 -15.59 -9.09 -11.35
N ILE A 192 -16.42 -8.07 -11.20
CA ILE A 192 -17.65 -7.91 -12.02
C ILE A 192 -17.27 -7.78 -13.50
N GLY A 193 -16.22 -7.02 -13.82
CA GLY A 193 -15.68 -6.91 -15.17
C GLY A 193 -15.28 -8.27 -15.78
N TYR A 194 -14.58 -9.12 -15.01
CA TYR A 194 -14.24 -10.48 -15.48
C TYR A 194 -15.47 -11.35 -15.69
N LEU A 195 -16.45 -11.28 -14.80
CA LEU A 195 -17.70 -12.03 -14.95
C LEU A 195 -18.49 -11.56 -16.18
N ALA A 196 -18.55 -10.24 -16.41
CA ALA A 196 -19.20 -9.67 -17.59
C ALA A 196 -18.50 -10.07 -18.89
N LEU A 197 -17.16 -10.06 -18.92
CA LEU A 197 -16.39 -10.54 -20.08
C LEU A 197 -16.63 -12.02 -20.36
N PHE A 198 -16.64 -12.85 -19.32
CA PHE A 198 -16.91 -14.28 -19.45
C PHE A 198 -18.33 -14.55 -19.97
N ALA A 199 -19.33 -13.87 -19.41
CA ALA A 199 -20.72 -13.97 -19.87
C ALA A 199 -20.88 -13.48 -21.32
N GLY A 200 -20.26 -12.35 -21.65
CA GLY A 200 -20.27 -11.79 -23.01
C GLY A 200 -19.63 -12.74 -24.04
N PHE A 201 -18.57 -13.45 -23.63
CA PHE A 201 -17.98 -14.49 -24.49
C PHE A 201 -18.93 -15.66 -24.73
N ILE A 202 -19.57 -16.22 -23.69
CA ILE A 202 -20.52 -17.34 -23.83
C ILE A 202 -21.72 -16.96 -24.68
N LEU A 203 -22.23 -15.73 -24.50
CA LEU A 203 -23.40 -15.24 -25.22
C LEU A 203 -23.10 -14.78 -26.66
N GLY A 204 -21.83 -14.82 -27.09
CA GLY A 204 -21.44 -14.36 -28.43
C GLY A 204 -21.54 -12.83 -28.61
N LEU A 205 -21.63 -12.07 -27.50
CA LEU A 205 -21.78 -10.62 -27.52
C LEU A 205 -20.43 -9.88 -27.45
N LEU A 206 -19.32 -10.61 -27.28
CA LEU A 206 -18.00 -10.02 -27.12
C LEU A 206 -17.46 -9.52 -28.46
N ASN A 207 -17.31 -8.21 -28.58
CA ASN A 207 -16.55 -7.64 -29.69
C ASN A 207 -15.05 -7.77 -29.38
N VAL A 208 -14.35 -8.63 -30.12
CA VAL A 208 -12.93 -8.94 -29.91
C VAL A 208 -12.06 -7.70 -30.05
N GLY A 209 -12.36 -6.80 -30.98
CA GLY A 209 -11.60 -5.55 -31.16
C GLY A 209 -11.70 -4.63 -29.94
N ILE A 210 -12.88 -4.42 -29.40
CA ILE A 210 -13.11 -3.63 -28.19
C ILE A 210 -12.44 -4.31 -26.98
N PHE A 211 -12.56 -5.63 -26.86
CA PHE A 211 -11.90 -6.38 -25.79
C PHE A 211 -10.38 -6.20 -25.81
N LEU A 212 -9.75 -6.39 -26.96
CA LEU A 212 -8.30 -6.23 -27.12
C LEU A 212 -7.84 -4.78 -26.85
N LEU A 213 -8.64 -3.80 -27.27
CA LEU A 213 -8.37 -2.40 -26.97
C LEU A 213 -8.38 -2.13 -25.46
N LEU A 214 -9.44 -2.54 -24.76
CA LEU A 214 -9.56 -2.35 -23.30
C LEU A 214 -8.47 -3.10 -22.56
N LEU A 215 -8.14 -4.32 -22.96
CA LEU A 215 -7.06 -5.10 -22.38
C LEU A 215 -5.71 -4.39 -22.57
N SER A 216 -5.42 -3.89 -23.76
CA SER A 216 -4.19 -3.18 -24.10
C SER A 216 -4.04 -1.91 -23.27
N VAL A 217 -5.11 -1.13 -23.10
CA VAL A 217 -5.11 0.08 -22.27
C VAL A 217 -4.87 -0.27 -20.80
N THR A 218 -5.59 -1.26 -20.28
CA THR A 218 -5.50 -1.64 -18.87
C THR A 218 -4.12 -2.19 -18.52
N VAL A 219 -3.61 -3.13 -19.33
CA VAL A 219 -2.27 -3.71 -19.14
C VAL A 219 -1.21 -2.64 -19.37
N GLY A 220 -1.34 -1.83 -20.44
CA GLY A 220 -0.40 -0.78 -20.79
C GLY A 220 -0.25 0.27 -19.68
N LEU A 221 -1.36 0.77 -19.11
CA LEU A 221 -1.34 1.70 -17.98
C LEU A 221 -0.69 1.07 -16.74
N GLY A 222 -1.03 -0.18 -16.41
CA GLY A 222 -0.43 -0.90 -15.29
C GLY A 222 1.08 -1.07 -15.45
N MET A 223 1.53 -1.41 -16.66
CA MET A 223 2.95 -1.49 -17.01
C MET A 223 3.65 -0.14 -16.91
N MET A 224 3.07 0.92 -17.46
CA MET A 224 3.65 2.27 -17.38
C MET A 224 3.89 2.70 -15.94
N ILE A 225 2.92 2.53 -15.05
CA ILE A 225 3.05 2.86 -13.62
C ILE A 225 4.18 2.04 -12.98
N SER A 226 4.26 0.75 -13.28
CA SER A 226 5.29 -0.15 -12.75
C SER A 226 6.69 0.23 -13.24
N LEU A 227 6.85 0.48 -14.53
CA LEU A 227 8.12 0.89 -15.14
C LEU A 227 8.57 2.25 -14.64
N PHE A 228 7.66 3.20 -14.51
CA PHE A 228 7.97 4.51 -13.95
C PHE A 228 8.41 4.42 -12.48
N SER A 229 7.76 3.59 -11.69
CA SER A 229 8.15 3.36 -10.29
C SER A 229 9.53 2.70 -10.18
N LEU A 230 9.80 1.72 -11.05
CA LEU A 230 11.11 1.07 -11.14
C LEU A 230 12.20 2.06 -11.58
N TYR A 231 11.92 2.90 -12.57
CA TYR A 231 12.85 3.93 -13.01
C TYR A 231 13.23 4.91 -11.89
N ILE A 232 12.23 5.38 -11.12
CA ILE A 232 12.50 6.27 -9.98
C ILE A 232 13.35 5.55 -8.92
N ALA A 233 13.01 4.30 -8.59
CA ALA A 233 13.74 3.51 -7.61
C ALA A 233 15.20 3.30 -8.02
N GLU A 234 15.46 2.94 -9.28
CA GLU A 234 16.81 2.73 -9.79
C GLU A 234 17.61 4.03 -9.87
N LYS A 235 16.97 5.14 -10.24
CA LYS A 235 17.62 6.45 -10.28
C LYS A 235 18.07 6.93 -8.89
N ASP A 236 17.22 6.74 -7.88
CA ASP A 236 17.43 7.30 -6.54
C ASP A 236 18.23 6.36 -5.62
N MET A 237 18.09 5.04 -5.78
CA MET A 237 18.57 4.07 -4.77
C MET A 237 19.51 2.98 -5.31
N LYS A 238 19.40 2.59 -6.58
CA LYS A 238 20.22 1.57 -7.24
C LYS A 238 20.36 0.25 -6.45
N PHE A 239 19.24 -0.30 -5.98
CA PHE A 239 19.26 -1.51 -5.16
C PHE A 239 19.53 -2.79 -5.95
N TYR A 240 19.23 -2.80 -7.24
CA TYR A 240 19.24 -4.01 -8.06
C TYR A 240 20.30 -3.95 -9.16
N SER A 241 20.87 -5.11 -9.47
CA SER A 241 21.75 -5.24 -10.65
C SER A 241 20.96 -5.07 -11.94
N THR A 242 21.63 -4.77 -13.06
CA THR A 242 20.99 -4.64 -14.38
C THR A 242 20.17 -5.88 -14.75
N LYS A 243 20.65 -7.09 -14.43
CA LYS A 243 19.92 -8.34 -14.70
C LYS A 243 18.64 -8.44 -13.87
N GLU A 244 18.68 -8.04 -12.61
CA GLU A 244 17.51 -8.03 -11.72
C GLU A 244 16.50 -6.95 -12.12
N THR A 245 16.97 -5.79 -12.54
CA THR A 245 16.12 -4.70 -13.09
C THR A 245 15.40 -5.16 -14.35
N LEU A 246 16.09 -5.80 -15.29
CA LEU A 246 15.47 -6.39 -16.48
C LEU A 246 14.43 -7.46 -16.12
N LEU A 247 14.72 -8.26 -15.10
CA LEU A 247 13.76 -9.24 -14.60
C LEU A 247 12.53 -8.57 -13.97
N LEU A 248 12.68 -7.47 -13.23
CA LEU A 248 11.55 -6.71 -12.70
C LEU A 248 10.72 -6.06 -13.82
N ILE A 249 11.34 -5.63 -14.93
CA ILE A 249 10.61 -5.18 -16.12
C ILE A 249 9.74 -6.32 -16.70
N LEU A 250 10.28 -7.53 -16.81
CA LEU A 250 9.52 -8.70 -17.26
C LEU A 250 8.37 -9.01 -16.28
N ILE A 251 8.62 -8.94 -14.98
CA ILE A 251 7.61 -9.13 -13.94
C ILE A 251 6.49 -8.10 -14.04
N ALA A 252 6.79 -6.84 -14.40
CA ALA A 252 5.78 -5.80 -14.61
C ALA A 252 4.79 -6.13 -15.75
N ILE A 253 5.22 -6.94 -16.72
CA ILE A 253 4.34 -7.48 -17.77
C ILE A 253 3.52 -8.66 -17.22
N ILE A 254 4.22 -9.65 -16.65
CA ILE A 254 3.62 -10.93 -16.23
C ILE A 254 2.61 -10.76 -15.10
N GLU A 255 2.81 -9.82 -14.17
CA GLU A 255 1.89 -9.62 -13.04
C GLU A 255 0.44 -9.30 -13.46
N ASN A 256 0.24 -8.76 -14.67
CA ASN A 256 -1.08 -8.44 -15.21
C ASN A 256 -1.85 -9.69 -15.68
N PHE A 257 -1.21 -10.85 -15.73
CA PHE A 257 -1.79 -12.12 -16.18
C PHE A 257 -1.80 -13.14 -15.03
N GLY A 258 -2.83 -13.11 -14.21
CA GLY A 258 -3.08 -14.06 -13.13
C GLY A 258 -2.82 -13.50 -11.73
N TYR A 259 -1.63 -12.95 -11.41
CA TYR A 259 -1.31 -12.53 -10.05
C TYR A 259 -2.22 -11.39 -9.54
N ARG A 260 -2.41 -10.32 -10.30
CA ARG A 260 -3.29 -9.21 -9.90
C ARG A 260 -4.74 -9.66 -9.76
N GLN A 261 -5.24 -10.46 -10.69
CA GLN A 261 -6.59 -11.02 -10.65
C GLN A 261 -6.82 -11.85 -9.39
N LEU A 262 -5.86 -12.71 -9.05
CA LEU A 262 -5.91 -13.52 -7.82
C LEU A 262 -5.97 -12.65 -6.56
N ILE A 263 -5.16 -11.60 -6.48
CA ILE A 263 -5.17 -10.68 -5.34
C ILE A 263 -6.49 -9.92 -5.27
N SER A 264 -7.04 -9.44 -6.39
CA SER A 264 -8.34 -8.76 -6.43
C SER A 264 -9.48 -9.67 -5.99
N MET A 265 -9.55 -10.90 -6.49
CA MET A 265 -10.54 -11.89 -6.04
C MET A 265 -10.42 -12.18 -4.54
N HIS A 266 -9.19 -12.32 -4.04
CA HIS A 266 -8.97 -12.54 -2.61
C HIS A 266 -9.43 -11.34 -1.76
N ARG A 267 -9.25 -10.10 -2.22
CA ARG A 267 -9.73 -8.89 -1.54
C ARG A 267 -11.26 -8.85 -1.46
N VAL A 268 -11.97 -9.27 -2.50
CA VAL A 268 -13.43 -9.43 -2.47
C VAL A 268 -13.83 -10.45 -1.41
N VAL A 269 -13.23 -11.63 -1.38
CA VAL A 269 -13.48 -12.67 -0.36
C VAL A 269 -13.15 -12.13 1.05
N SER A 270 -12.08 -11.35 1.18
CA SER A 270 -11.65 -10.72 2.44
C SER A 270 -12.70 -9.73 2.97
N THR A 271 -13.40 -9.00 2.09
CA THR A 271 -14.49 -8.10 2.50
C THR A 271 -15.62 -8.88 3.16
N PHE A 272 -16.07 -9.98 2.54
CA PHE A 272 -17.13 -10.81 3.11
C PHE A 272 -16.69 -11.51 4.41
N SER A 273 -15.42 -11.93 4.50
CA SER A 273 -14.90 -12.52 5.73
C SER A 273 -14.81 -11.49 6.87
N ALA A 274 -14.49 -10.24 6.57
CA ALA A 274 -14.43 -9.16 7.54
C ALA A 274 -15.81 -8.84 8.17
N LEU A 275 -16.88 -9.04 7.41
CA LEU A 275 -18.26 -8.86 7.93
C LEU A 275 -18.68 -9.95 8.91
N ARG A 276 -18.01 -11.12 8.90
CA ARG A 276 -18.37 -12.29 9.71
C ARG A 276 -17.54 -12.45 10.99
N ASP A 277 -16.33 -11.90 11.02
CA ASP A 277 -15.37 -12.15 12.09
C ASP A 277 -14.58 -10.90 12.47
N SER A 278 -14.46 -10.61 13.78
CA SER A 278 -13.59 -9.57 14.32
C SER A 278 -12.14 -10.07 14.31
N GLY A 279 -11.32 -9.52 13.39
CA GLY A 279 -9.97 -10.00 13.14
C GLY A 279 -9.02 -9.91 14.32
N SER A 280 -8.23 -10.96 14.51
CA SER A 280 -7.09 -11.00 15.43
C SER A 280 -5.77 -10.91 14.68
N TRP A 281 -4.74 -10.37 15.36
CA TRP A 281 -3.36 -10.40 14.88
C TRP A 281 -2.87 -11.84 14.76
N GLY A 282 -2.66 -12.33 13.54
CA GLY A 282 -2.08 -13.65 13.29
C GLY A 282 -0.56 -13.59 13.20
N ALA A 283 0.13 -14.60 13.75
CA ALA A 283 1.58 -14.74 13.62
C ALA A 283 2.00 -14.91 12.14
N GLN A 284 2.99 -14.15 11.70
CA GLN A 284 3.62 -14.30 10.38
C GLN A 284 4.86 -15.18 10.50
N LYS A 285 4.99 -16.20 9.65
CA LYS A 285 6.21 -16.99 9.53
C LYS A 285 7.28 -16.18 8.79
N ARG A 286 8.43 -16.00 9.42
CA ARG A 286 9.63 -15.42 8.80
C ARG A 286 10.62 -16.53 8.48
N GLN A 287 11.31 -16.44 7.34
CA GLN A 287 12.32 -17.42 6.95
C GLN A 287 13.71 -17.04 7.47
N GLY A 288 13.89 -15.80 7.89
CA GLY A 288 15.19 -15.27 8.32
C GLY A 288 16.13 -15.00 7.14
N PHE A 289 17.25 -14.37 7.46
CA PHE A 289 18.30 -14.10 6.47
C PHE A 289 19.27 -15.29 6.40
N LYS A 290 19.77 -15.59 5.20
CA LYS A 290 20.92 -16.46 5.07
C LYS A 290 22.11 -15.77 5.74
N LYS A 291 22.79 -16.46 6.65
CA LYS A 291 24.13 -16.04 7.07
C LYS A 291 25.02 -16.02 5.81
N ALA A 292 25.79 -14.94 5.65
CA ALA A 292 26.79 -14.83 4.60
C ALA A 292 27.84 -15.95 4.75
#